data_f81579b77fa1300c7a5e528a64a78036
#
_entry.id   f81579b77fa1300c7a5e528a64a78036
#
_cell.length_a   1.000
_cell.length_b   1.000
_cell.length_c   1.000
_cell.angle_alpha   90.00
_cell.angle_beta   90.00
_cell.angle_gamma   90.00
#
_symmetry.space_group_name_H-M   'P 1'
#
loop_
_entity.id
_entity.type
_entity.pdbx_description
1 polymer ?
#
loop_
_entity_poly.entity_id
_entity_poly.type
_entity_poly.pdbx_seq_one_letter_code
_entity_poly.pdbx_strand_id
1 'polypeptide(L)'
;MIVLGEGATKIPVRSMWFLLIYASELLAQLREPERDRILAGERDNDLLDAIAEVLVVEVEQRLRHQLTLHYRTRHADLDRVRGRIDHLRTATRRLSDQGRIACRFEELSVDSPRNRFIAHTLIYAAPLIIRKELAQRCRNAAFRMHRFGVGAVEPSRSELSRDRLAHHDAADRRMLDAAHLLRDMAIPFHAHGAVDLPALLDDAGKHRKLFEWAVRGFFRYALSGKGWSVGPRILHWPSSALSKTGYLPVMKTDVTLENLTAQRRIVIETKFTDALVLGPDYGKKEPTLSSGYLYQLYTYLASQSHQGDPVADQAEGILLFVQTSGSQPFTEETEIQGHRMQFMSVDLGATPAEIRTRWLQCLTPKDAGSAE
;
A
#
# COMPACT_ATOMS: atom_id res chain seq x y z
N MET A 1 -7.29 6.59 -21.89
CA MET A 1 -6.93 5.46 -21.00
C MET A 1 -5.43 5.54 -20.80
N ILE A 2 -4.97 5.89 -19.61
CA ILE A 2 -3.54 5.93 -19.28
C ILE A 2 -3.15 4.52 -18.89
N VAL A 3 -2.05 4.03 -19.45
CA VAL A 3 -1.57 2.67 -19.27
C VAL A 3 -0.15 2.75 -18.68
N LEU A 4 0.10 2.06 -17.61
CA LEU A 4 1.36 2.05 -16.88
C LEU A 4 2.01 0.67 -16.97
N GLY A 5 3.32 0.63 -17.10
CA GLY A 5 4.13 -0.59 -17.13
C GLY A 5 5.07 -0.66 -18.33
N GLU A 6 6.21 -1.33 -18.16
CA GLU A 6 7.12 -1.68 -19.24
C GLU A 6 6.77 -3.06 -19.82
N GLY A 7 6.97 -3.22 -21.11
CA GLY A 7 6.76 -4.49 -21.80
C GLY A 7 5.29 -4.87 -21.98
N ALA A 8 4.97 -6.16 -21.78
CA ALA A 8 3.66 -6.75 -22.03
C ALA A 8 2.60 -6.41 -20.95
N THR A 9 3.01 -6.00 -19.75
CA THR A 9 2.08 -5.76 -18.62
C THR A 9 1.71 -4.30 -18.54
N LYS A 10 0.57 -3.95 -19.12
CA LYS A 10 0.02 -2.59 -19.12
C LYS A 10 -1.20 -2.52 -18.20
N ILE A 11 -1.14 -1.68 -17.18
CA ILE A 11 -2.21 -1.53 -16.19
C ILE A 11 -2.94 -0.21 -16.41
N PRO A 12 -4.28 -0.21 -16.55
CA PRO A 12 -5.07 1.01 -16.53
C PRO A 12 -4.90 1.76 -15.20
N VAL A 13 -4.86 3.08 -15.24
CA VAL A 13 -4.74 3.92 -14.02
C VAL A 13 -5.83 3.57 -13.00
N ARG A 14 -7.05 3.26 -13.46
CA ARG A 14 -8.16 2.86 -12.60
C ARG A 14 -7.83 1.60 -11.80
N SER A 15 -7.23 0.61 -12.43
CA SER A 15 -6.83 -0.63 -11.74
C SER A 15 -5.66 -0.40 -10.80
N MET A 16 -4.76 0.53 -11.12
CA MET A 16 -3.73 0.96 -10.18
C MET A 16 -4.34 1.61 -8.93
N TRP A 17 -5.34 2.47 -9.08
CA TRP A 17 -6.05 3.05 -7.94
C TRP A 17 -6.71 1.98 -7.07
N PHE A 18 -7.35 1.00 -7.71
CA PHE A 18 -7.93 -0.15 -7.03
C PHE A 18 -6.87 -0.90 -6.21
N LEU A 19 -5.72 -1.20 -6.80
CA LEU A 19 -4.62 -1.86 -6.09
C LEU A 19 -4.10 -1.01 -4.92
N LEU A 20 -3.89 0.29 -5.14
CA LEU A 20 -3.42 1.23 -4.12
C LEU A 20 -4.35 1.30 -2.92
N ILE A 21 -5.67 1.33 -3.12
CA ILE A 21 -6.66 1.37 -2.05
C ILE A 21 -6.56 0.12 -1.18
N TYR A 22 -6.52 -1.07 -1.78
CA TYR A 22 -6.40 -2.31 -1.01
C TYR A 22 -5.02 -2.50 -0.37
N ALA A 23 -3.96 -1.98 -0.99
CA ALA A 23 -2.61 -2.03 -0.42
C ALA A 23 -2.43 -1.07 0.75
N SER A 24 -3.29 -0.04 0.88
CA SER A 24 -3.16 0.98 1.91
C SER A 24 -3.75 0.54 3.26
N GLU A 25 -3.24 1.11 4.34
CA GLU A 25 -3.83 0.95 5.69
C GLU A 25 -5.11 1.80 5.86
N LEU A 26 -5.46 2.64 4.89
CA LEU A 26 -6.58 3.58 5.00
C LEU A 26 -7.92 2.86 5.16
N LEU A 27 -8.15 1.77 4.44
CA LEU A 27 -9.40 1.00 4.55
C LEU A 27 -9.68 0.53 5.98
N ALA A 28 -8.64 0.20 6.75
CA ALA A 28 -8.77 -0.17 8.17
C ALA A 28 -9.26 0.99 9.04
N GLN A 29 -9.04 2.22 8.59
CA GLN A 29 -9.30 3.43 9.35
C GLN A 29 -10.59 4.13 8.92
N LEU A 30 -11.19 3.73 7.78
CA LEU A 30 -12.46 4.29 7.32
C LEU A 30 -13.61 3.89 8.24
N ARG A 31 -14.61 4.78 8.34
CA ARG A 31 -15.88 4.45 8.96
C ARG A 31 -16.60 3.38 8.15
N GLU A 32 -17.34 2.53 8.82
CA GLU A 32 -18.03 1.40 8.16
C GLU A 32 -18.81 1.79 6.91
N PRO A 33 -19.67 2.83 6.89
CA PRO A 33 -20.44 3.15 5.68
C PRO A 33 -19.58 3.56 4.48
N GLU A 34 -18.46 4.26 4.72
CA GLU A 34 -17.54 4.68 3.66
C GLU A 34 -16.72 3.50 3.13
N ARG A 35 -16.23 2.69 4.05
CA ARG A 35 -15.48 1.48 3.73
C ARG A 35 -16.34 0.52 2.89
N ASP A 36 -17.58 0.27 3.32
CA ASP A 36 -18.48 -0.67 2.67
C ASP A 36 -18.84 -0.22 1.25
N ARG A 37 -19.05 1.07 1.01
CA ARG A 37 -19.25 1.62 -0.34
C ARG A 37 -18.07 1.39 -1.28
N ILE A 38 -16.84 1.56 -0.76
CA ILE A 38 -15.62 1.29 -1.54
C ILE A 38 -15.51 -0.21 -1.83
N LEU A 39 -15.74 -1.05 -0.82
CA LEU A 39 -15.66 -2.51 -0.97
C LEU A 39 -16.76 -3.08 -1.87
N ALA A 40 -17.96 -2.51 -1.82
CA ALA A 40 -19.07 -2.86 -2.71
C ALA A 40 -18.85 -2.40 -4.16
N GLY A 41 -17.88 -1.51 -4.42
CA GLY A 41 -17.61 -0.98 -5.75
C GLY A 41 -18.50 0.18 -6.18
N GLU A 42 -19.29 0.74 -5.27
CA GLU A 42 -20.16 1.88 -5.56
C GLU A 42 -19.37 3.12 -6.00
N ARG A 43 -18.09 3.20 -5.61
CA ARG A 43 -17.19 4.31 -5.89
C ARG A 43 -16.11 3.98 -6.95
N ASP A 44 -16.23 2.87 -7.67
CA ASP A 44 -15.21 2.41 -8.62
C ASP A 44 -14.94 3.39 -9.77
N ASN A 45 -15.89 4.27 -10.09
CA ASN A 45 -15.75 5.27 -11.15
C ASN A 45 -15.13 6.59 -10.66
N ASP A 46 -15.13 6.85 -9.37
CA ASP A 46 -14.67 8.08 -8.75
C ASP A 46 -13.79 7.83 -7.51
N LEU A 47 -12.93 6.81 -7.58
CA LEU A 47 -12.05 6.41 -6.47
C LEU A 47 -11.16 7.55 -5.96
N LEU A 48 -10.63 8.39 -6.87
CA LEU A 48 -9.82 9.53 -6.47
C LEU A 48 -10.64 10.55 -5.67
N ASP A 49 -11.87 10.84 -6.12
CA ASP A 49 -12.79 11.71 -5.41
C ASP A 49 -13.18 11.12 -4.05
N ALA A 50 -13.34 9.79 -3.95
CA ALA A 50 -13.65 9.12 -2.69
C ALA A 50 -12.54 9.33 -1.65
N ILE A 51 -11.28 9.17 -2.03
CA ILE A 51 -10.14 9.36 -1.13
C ILE A 51 -9.93 10.85 -0.80
N ALA A 52 -10.13 11.73 -1.79
CA ALA A 52 -10.08 13.18 -1.55
C ALA A 52 -11.16 13.63 -0.57
N GLU A 53 -12.35 13.04 -0.62
CA GLU A 53 -13.44 13.31 0.33
C GLU A 53 -13.07 12.89 1.74
N VAL A 54 -12.50 11.69 1.92
CA VAL A 54 -11.97 11.24 3.20
C VAL A 54 -10.95 12.23 3.74
N LEU A 55 -9.95 12.60 2.93
CA LEU A 55 -8.90 13.52 3.36
C LEU A 55 -9.47 14.88 3.76
N VAL A 56 -10.32 15.49 2.94
CA VAL A 56 -10.84 16.83 3.21
C VAL A 56 -11.73 16.85 4.45
N VAL A 57 -12.52 15.80 4.68
CA VAL A 57 -13.37 15.68 5.89
C VAL A 57 -12.50 15.60 7.15
N GLU A 58 -11.46 14.78 7.15
CA GLU A 58 -10.54 14.66 8.29
C GLU A 58 -9.81 16.01 8.55
N VAL A 59 -9.35 16.69 7.50
CA VAL A 59 -8.71 18.01 7.62
C VAL A 59 -9.69 19.06 8.17
N GLU A 60 -10.91 19.14 7.63
CA GLU A 60 -11.94 20.07 8.10
C GLU A 60 -12.30 19.83 9.57
N GLN A 61 -12.41 18.56 9.97
CA GLN A 61 -12.64 18.18 11.35
C GLN A 61 -11.47 18.63 12.26
N ARG A 62 -10.24 18.38 11.80
CA ARG A 62 -9.03 18.78 12.54
C ARG A 62 -8.91 20.29 12.67
N LEU A 63 -9.26 21.06 11.63
CA LEU A 63 -9.28 22.51 11.64
C LEU A 63 -10.32 23.11 12.62
N ARG A 64 -11.34 22.34 13.02
CA ARG A 64 -12.31 22.75 14.06
C ARG A 64 -11.76 22.55 15.48
N HIS A 65 -10.90 21.55 15.67
CA HIS A 65 -10.35 21.15 16.96
C HIS A 65 -8.93 21.62 17.21
N GLN A 66 -8.28 22.25 16.27
CA GLN A 66 -6.87 22.65 16.24
C GLN A 66 -5.94 21.58 15.63
N LEU A 67 -5.04 22.03 14.77
CA LEU A 67 -3.97 21.20 14.21
C LEU A 67 -2.98 20.79 15.30
N THR A 68 -2.39 19.60 15.15
CA THR A 68 -1.36 19.15 16.08
C THR A 68 -0.17 20.07 16.07
N LEU A 69 0.23 20.52 17.25
CA LEU A 69 1.42 21.32 17.47
C LEU A 69 2.63 20.40 17.63
N HIS A 70 3.74 20.78 17.07
CA HIS A 70 5.01 20.11 17.30
C HIS A 70 6.10 21.12 17.68
N TYR A 71 7.15 20.65 18.34
CA TYR A 71 8.26 21.48 18.69
C TYR A 71 9.15 21.73 17.45
N ARG A 72 9.35 23.03 17.15
CA ARG A 72 10.22 23.46 16.06
C ARG A 72 11.37 24.25 16.64
N THR A 73 12.59 23.87 16.30
CA THR A 73 13.75 24.69 16.60
C THR A 73 13.75 25.95 15.74
N ARG A 74 13.73 27.11 16.37
CA ARG A 74 13.82 28.41 15.71
C ARG A 74 15.13 29.11 16.03
N HIS A 75 15.70 29.72 15.02
CA HIS A 75 16.83 30.62 15.14
C HIS A 75 16.34 32.05 14.86
N ALA A 76 16.44 32.94 15.83
CA ALA A 76 16.02 34.31 15.69
C ALA A 76 16.97 35.26 16.38
N ASP A 77 17.09 36.48 15.83
CA ASP A 77 17.87 37.57 16.42
C ASP A 77 16.89 38.41 17.23
N LEU A 78 17.01 38.31 18.57
CA LEU A 78 16.03 38.87 19.55
C LEU A 78 16.71 39.94 20.42
N ASP A 79 15.89 40.85 20.97
CA ASP A 79 16.26 41.84 21.98
C ASP A 79 16.37 41.26 23.40
N ARG A 80 15.87 40.04 23.60
CA ARG A 80 15.93 39.31 24.88
C ARG A 80 16.38 37.87 24.65
N VAL A 81 17.07 37.31 25.62
CA VAL A 81 17.49 35.90 25.57
C VAL A 81 16.28 34.99 25.64
N ARG A 82 16.19 34.07 24.68
CA ARG A 82 15.24 32.99 24.66
C ARG A 82 15.90 31.68 24.25
N GLY A 83 15.86 30.71 25.14
CA GLY A 83 16.51 29.41 24.90
C GLY A 83 18.06 29.54 24.97
N ARG A 84 18.77 28.96 24.01
CA ARG A 84 20.22 28.94 23.94
C ARG A 84 20.75 30.06 23.07
N ILE A 85 21.76 30.78 23.57
CA ILE A 85 22.42 31.82 22.80
C ILE A 85 23.37 31.19 21.77
N ASP A 86 23.33 31.66 20.54
CA ASP A 86 24.28 31.39 19.49
C ASP A 86 25.35 32.51 19.51
N HIS A 87 26.40 32.29 20.30
CA HIS A 87 27.46 33.25 20.50
C HIS A 87 28.23 33.55 19.19
N LEU A 88 28.46 32.51 18.37
CA LEU A 88 29.18 32.68 17.10
C LEU A 88 28.40 33.58 16.15
N ARG A 89 27.11 33.30 15.97
CA ARG A 89 26.26 34.11 15.11
C ARG A 89 26.09 35.53 15.67
N THR A 90 25.97 35.69 16.97
CA THR A 90 25.88 36.99 17.65
C THR A 90 27.10 37.83 17.36
N ALA A 91 28.31 37.26 17.52
CA ALA A 91 29.60 37.94 17.30
C ALA A 91 29.82 38.23 15.80
N THR A 92 29.65 37.23 14.92
CA THR A 92 29.90 37.35 13.47
C THR A 92 29.01 38.41 12.83
N ARG A 93 27.76 38.55 13.28
CA ARG A 93 26.80 39.55 12.76
C ARG A 93 26.80 40.87 13.54
N ARG A 94 27.67 41.01 14.55
CA ARG A 94 27.75 42.18 15.43
C ARG A 94 26.37 42.57 16.01
N LEU A 95 25.56 41.55 16.39
CA LEU A 95 24.18 41.80 16.85
C LEU A 95 24.16 42.56 18.18
N SER A 96 25.17 42.39 19.04
CA SER A 96 25.29 43.12 20.29
C SER A 96 25.33 44.63 20.09
N ASP A 97 25.96 45.11 19.01
CA ASP A 97 26.03 46.54 18.67
C ASP A 97 24.64 47.11 18.32
N GLN A 98 23.68 46.23 18.01
CA GLN A 98 22.28 46.55 17.70
C GLN A 98 21.34 46.27 18.86
N GLY A 99 21.86 45.91 20.04
CA GLY A 99 21.07 45.50 21.20
C GLY A 99 20.35 44.16 20.98
N ARG A 100 20.85 43.28 20.09
CA ARG A 100 20.23 41.99 19.72
C ARG A 100 21.17 40.83 20.00
N ILE A 101 20.58 39.65 20.20
CA ILE A 101 21.28 38.40 20.50
C ILE A 101 20.70 37.32 19.62
N ALA A 102 21.55 36.54 18.96
CA ALA A 102 21.09 35.34 18.24
C ALA A 102 20.72 34.24 19.23
N CYS A 103 19.49 33.79 19.14
CA CYS A 103 18.94 32.76 20.03
C CYS A 103 18.47 31.55 19.22
N ARG A 104 18.71 30.36 19.80
CA ARG A 104 18.12 29.11 19.36
C ARG A 104 17.17 28.61 20.44
N PHE A 105 15.91 28.43 20.09
CA PHE A 105 14.87 27.97 21.02
C PHE A 105 13.84 27.09 20.34
N GLU A 106 13.12 26.34 21.11
CA GLU A 106 11.98 25.54 20.64
C GLU A 106 10.70 26.31 20.82
N GLU A 107 9.86 26.29 19.81
CA GLU A 107 8.50 26.81 19.85
C GLU A 107 7.50 25.80 19.35
N LEU A 108 6.30 25.83 19.90
CA LEU A 108 5.20 25.03 19.39
C LEU A 108 4.69 25.66 18.10
N SER A 109 4.57 24.84 17.05
CA SER A 109 4.18 25.27 15.72
C SER A 109 3.25 24.26 15.08
N VAL A 110 2.28 24.73 14.33
CA VAL A 110 1.49 23.88 13.40
C VAL A 110 2.22 23.59 12.11
N ASP A 111 3.33 24.27 11.83
CA ASP A 111 4.14 24.11 10.61
C ASP A 111 5.02 22.87 10.71
N SER A 112 4.39 21.68 10.71
CA SER A 112 5.06 20.38 10.68
C SER A 112 5.23 19.87 9.24
N PRO A 113 6.22 18.97 8.98
CA PRO A 113 6.33 18.31 7.70
C PRO A 113 5.03 17.62 7.27
N ARG A 114 4.33 16.92 8.19
CA ARG A 114 3.05 16.26 7.91
C ARG A 114 1.96 17.25 7.49
N ASN A 115 1.80 18.37 8.19
CA ASN A 115 0.78 19.36 7.86
C ASN A 115 1.07 20.05 6.52
N ARG A 116 2.34 20.35 6.22
CA ARG A 116 2.76 20.86 4.90
C ARG A 116 2.46 19.87 3.79
N PHE A 117 2.77 18.58 4.00
CA PHE A 117 2.49 17.52 3.02
C PHE A 117 0.98 17.41 2.73
N ILE A 118 0.14 17.41 3.77
CA ILE A 118 -1.31 17.35 3.64
C ILE A 118 -1.86 18.54 2.86
N ALA A 119 -1.46 19.76 3.25
CA ALA A 119 -1.90 20.99 2.56
C ALA A 119 -1.49 20.98 1.08
N HIS A 120 -0.25 20.55 0.79
CA HIS A 120 0.27 20.45 -0.56
C HIS A 120 -0.49 19.38 -1.37
N THR A 121 -0.77 18.22 -0.79
CA THR A 121 -1.54 17.15 -1.44
C THR A 121 -2.95 17.59 -1.81
N LEU A 122 -3.65 18.32 -0.96
CA LEU A 122 -4.98 18.85 -1.24
C LEU A 122 -4.97 19.80 -2.47
N ILE A 123 -3.96 20.65 -2.58
CA ILE A 123 -3.79 21.57 -3.72
C ILE A 123 -3.44 20.78 -4.99
N TYR A 124 -2.52 19.83 -4.86
CA TYR A 124 -2.01 19.02 -5.96
C TYR A 124 -3.09 18.13 -6.60
N ALA A 125 -3.96 17.53 -5.79
CA ALA A 125 -5.04 16.66 -6.26
C ALA A 125 -6.26 17.44 -6.77
N ALA A 126 -6.50 18.66 -6.29
CA ALA A 126 -7.71 19.42 -6.61
C ALA A 126 -8.04 19.55 -8.10
N PRO A 127 -7.08 19.73 -9.05
CA PRO A 127 -7.37 19.77 -10.48
C PRO A 127 -7.88 18.45 -11.06
N LEU A 128 -7.62 17.32 -10.40
CA LEU A 128 -7.94 15.97 -10.87
C LEU A 128 -9.29 15.48 -10.36
N ILE A 129 -9.86 16.16 -9.36
CA ILE A 129 -11.13 15.82 -8.74
C ILE A 129 -12.26 16.17 -9.70
N ILE A 130 -13.14 15.20 -9.97
CA ILE A 130 -14.26 15.33 -10.90
C ILE A 130 -15.33 16.26 -10.34
N ARG A 131 -15.67 16.11 -9.05
CA ARG A 131 -16.68 16.91 -8.36
C ARG A 131 -16.14 18.29 -8.02
N LYS A 132 -16.57 19.32 -8.75
CA LYS A 132 -16.10 20.72 -8.59
C LYS A 132 -16.21 21.25 -7.16
N GLU A 133 -17.29 20.90 -6.46
CA GLU A 133 -17.50 21.28 -5.05
C GLU A 133 -16.45 20.66 -4.13
N LEU A 134 -16.14 19.38 -4.32
CA LEU A 134 -15.10 18.70 -3.56
C LEU A 134 -13.71 19.29 -3.86
N ALA A 135 -13.40 19.55 -5.12
CA ALA A 135 -12.16 20.22 -5.52
C ALA A 135 -12.01 21.60 -4.86
N GLN A 136 -13.12 22.36 -4.76
CA GLN A 136 -13.11 23.64 -4.06
C GLN A 136 -12.94 23.49 -2.55
N ARG A 137 -13.57 22.48 -1.93
CA ARG A 137 -13.37 22.18 -0.51
C ARG A 137 -11.91 21.84 -0.22
N CYS A 138 -11.26 21.04 -1.06
CA CYS A 138 -9.83 20.71 -0.92
C CYS A 138 -8.95 21.98 -0.95
N ARG A 139 -9.17 22.86 -1.91
CA ARG A 139 -8.45 24.15 -1.98
C ARG A 139 -8.70 25.02 -0.76
N ASN A 140 -9.95 25.11 -0.31
CA ASN A 140 -10.31 25.90 0.87
C ASN A 140 -9.69 25.34 2.15
N ALA A 141 -9.65 24.01 2.31
CA ALA A 141 -9.03 23.36 3.46
C ALA A 141 -7.53 23.66 3.51
N ALA A 142 -6.82 23.51 2.39
CA ALA A 142 -5.40 23.86 2.29
C ALA A 142 -5.14 25.35 2.60
N PHE A 143 -5.94 26.25 2.02
CA PHE A 143 -5.85 27.68 2.31
C PHE A 143 -6.03 27.99 3.79
N ARG A 144 -7.00 27.34 4.45
CA ARG A 144 -7.20 27.48 5.89
C ARG A 144 -6.00 26.98 6.69
N MET A 145 -5.39 25.85 6.31
CA MET A 145 -4.16 25.36 6.93
C MET A 145 -3.03 26.40 6.85
N HIS A 146 -2.84 27.01 5.68
CA HIS A 146 -1.85 28.08 5.50
C HIS A 146 -2.18 29.31 6.37
N ARG A 147 -3.43 29.70 6.49
CA ARG A 147 -3.85 30.79 7.39
C ARG A 147 -3.59 30.49 8.87
N PHE A 148 -3.62 29.23 9.27
CA PHE A 148 -3.24 28.81 10.63
C PHE A 148 -1.73 28.76 10.84
N GLY A 149 -0.91 28.98 9.80
CA GLY A 149 0.54 29.06 9.88
C GLY A 149 1.30 27.84 9.34
N VAL A 150 0.61 26.94 8.63
CA VAL A 150 1.28 25.84 7.91
C VAL A 150 2.01 26.43 6.70
N GLY A 151 3.31 26.09 6.56
CA GLY A 151 4.14 26.58 5.45
C GLY A 151 3.69 26.06 4.09
N ALA A 152 3.93 26.85 3.04
CA ALA A 152 3.52 26.49 1.67
C ALA A 152 4.53 25.60 0.93
N VAL A 153 5.73 25.41 1.48
CA VAL A 153 6.77 24.58 0.84
C VAL A 153 6.52 23.12 1.10
N GLU A 154 6.51 22.31 0.04
CA GLU A 154 6.40 20.87 0.15
C GLU A 154 7.59 20.30 0.95
N PRO A 155 7.34 19.46 1.95
CA PRO A 155 8.44 18.87 2.72
C PRO A 155 9.19 17.84 1.87
N SER A 156 10.51 17.75 2.08
CA SER A 156 11.30 16.69 1.49
C SER A 156 10.93 15.32 2.07
N ARG A 157 11.23 14.24 1.34
CA ARG A 157 11.01 12.87 1.84
C ARG A 157 11.75 12.61 3.16
N SER A 158 12.93 13.18 3.31
CA SER A 158 13.71 13.04 4.54
C SER A 158 13.12 13.79 5.73
N GLU A 159 12.49 14.95 5.52
CA GLU A 159 11.76 15.66 6.58
C GLU A 159 10.54 14.86 7.01
N LEU A 160 9.76 14.36 6.03
CA LEU A 160 8.54 13.60 6.31
C LEU A 160 8.83 12.27 7.04
N SER A 161 9.92 11.56 6.67
CA SER A 161 10.31 10.31 7.32
C SER A 161 10.81 10.47 8.75
N ARG A 162 11.31 11.67 9.12
CA ARG A 162 11.72 12.02 10.48
C ARG A 162 10.57 12.45 11.37
N ASP A 163 9.44 12.85 10.78
CA ASP A 163 8.24 13.26 11.50
C ASP A 163 7.48 12.03 12.00
N ARG A 164 7.92 11.49 13.13
CA ARG A 164 7.33 10.27 13.71
C ARG A 164 6.02 10.59 14.40
N LEU A 165 4.99 9.79 14.11
CA LEU A 165 3.72 9.82 14.80
C LEU A 165 3.85 9.17 16.18
N ALA A 166 3.51 9.89 17.23
CA ALA A 166 3.37 9.36 18.57
C ALA A 166 1.97 8.74 18.78
N HIS A 167 1.77 8.04 19.89
CA HIS A 167 0.47 7.40 20.18
C HIS A 167 -0.70 8.40 20.27
N HIS A 168 -0.44 9.61 20.70
CA HIS A 168 -1.47 10.67 20.79
C HIS A 168 -1.78 11.32 19.42
N ASP A 169 -1.01 11.03 18.37
CA ASP A 169 -1.23 11.55 17.02
C ASP A 169 -2.11 10.62 16.14
N ALA A 170 -2.88 9.71 16.75
CA ALA A 170 -3.70 8.74 16.02
C ALA A 170 -4.68 9.39 15.02
N ALA A 171 -5.22 10.58 15.37
CA ALA A 171 -6.08 11.34 14.45
C ALA A 171 -5.32 11.89 13.23
N ASP A 172 -4.03 12.21 13.38
CA ASP A 172 -3.18 12.68 12.29
C ASP A 172 -2.79 11.52 11.35
N ARG A 173 -2.71 10.29 11.87
CA ARG A 173 -2.39 9.10 11.06
C ARG A 173 -3.36 8.92 9.91
N ARG A 174 -4.68 8.93 10.21
CA ARG A 174 -5.73 8.77 9.18
C ARG A 174 -5.63 9.85 8.10
N MET A 175 -5.45 11.10 8.52
CA MET A 175 -5.28 12.24 7.63
C MET A 175 -4.02 12.09 6.76
N LEU A 176 -2.91 11.63 7.36
CA LEU A 176 -1.64 11.43 6.65
C LEU A 176 -1.71 10.24 5.68
N ASP A 177 -2.31 9.13 6.10
CA ASP A 177 -2.47 7.94 5.24
C ASP A 177 -3.39 8.24 4.03
N ALA A 178 -4.47 9.00 4.25
CA ALA A 178 -5.31 9.48 3.16
C ALA A 178 -4.56 10.43 2.22
N ALA A 179 -3.70 11.31 2.74
CA ALA A 179 -2.89 12.20 1.93
C ALA A 179 -1.84 11.43 1.11
N HIS A 180 -1.17 10.44 1.69
CA HIS A 180 -0.25 9.59 0.94
C HIS A 180 -0.95 8.86 -0.20
N LEU A 181 -2.07 8.20 0.09
CA LEU A 181 -2.83 7.48 -0.93
C LEU A 181 -3.32 8.42 -2.04
N LEU A 182 -3.90 9.58 -1.67
CA LEU A 182 -4.37 10.55 -2.66
C LEU A 182 -3.21 11.09 -3.52
N ARG A 183 -2.04 11.30 -2.93
CA ARG A 183 -0.84 11.74 -3.66
C ARG A 183 -0.40 10.68 -4.66
N ASP A 184 -0.33 9.42 -4.24
CA ASP A 184 0.06 8.32 -5.10
C ASP A 184 -0.93 8.11 -6.26
N MET A 185 -2.24 8.26 -6.01
CA MET A 185 -3.27 8.20 -7.04
C MET A 185 -3.22 9.37 -8.03
N ALA A 186 -2.77 10.54 -7.60
CA ALA A 186 -2.69 11.74 -8.42
C ALA A 186 -1.43 11.80 -9.32
N ILE A 187 -0.35 11.14 -8.93
CA ILE A 187 0.94 11.14 -9.65
C ILE A 187 0.80 10.84 -11.15
N PRO A 188 0.08 9.78 -11.59
CA PRO A 188 -0.01 9.43 -13.00
C PRO A 188 -0.56 10.54 -13.92
N PHE A 189 -1.34 11.48 -13.39
CA PHE A 189 -1.94 12.55 -14.17
C PHE A 189 -1.00 13.76 -14.37
N HIS A 190 -0.13 14.00 -13.41
CA HIS A 190 0.83 15.11 -13.48
C HIS A 190 2.07 14.77 -14.31
N ALA A 191 2.33 13.48 -14.55
CA ALA A 191 3.46 13.03 -15.33
C ALA A 191 3.33 13.25 -16.85
N HIS A 192 2.20 13.77 -17.34
CA HIS A 192 1.99 14.08 -18.77
C HIS A 192 2.68 15.37 -19.26
N GLY A 193 3.32 16.12 -18.38
CA GLY A 193 4.13 17.29 -18.73
C GLY A 193 5.58 17.10 -18.32
N ALA A 194 6.44 16.61 -19.24
CA ALA A 194 7.92 16.73 -19.28
C ALA A 194 8.73 16.60 -17.96
N VAL A 195 8.20 15.91 -16.96
CA VAL A 195 8.93 15.58 -15.72
C VAL A 195 8.90 14.07 -15.57
N ASP A 196 10.05 13.49 -15.36
CA ASP A 196 10.22 12.04 -15.14
C ASP A 196 9.13 11.48 -14.24
N LEU A 197 8.38 10.50 -14.76
CA LEU A 197 7.44 9.71 -13.94
C LEU A 197 8.16 9.32 -12.65
N PRO A 198 7.59 9.59 -11.48
CA PRO A 198 8.27 9.21 -10.25
C PRO A 198 8.58 7.72 -10.30
N ALA A 199 9.73 7.37 -9.80
CA ALA A 199 10.30 6.02 -9.75
C ALA A 199 9.39 4.89 -9.20
N LEU A 200 8.15 5.18 -8.83
CA LEU A 200 7.09 4.22 -8.48
C LEU A 200 6.57 3.45 -9.70
N LEU A 201 6.66 4.03 -10.90
CA LEU A 201 6.08 3.46 -12.11
C LEU A 201 7.10 2.72 -12.99
N ASP A 202 8.40 3.00 -12.79
CA ASP A 202 9.50 2.40 -13.57
C ASP A 202 10.09 1.13 -12.95
N ASP A 203 9.65 0.72 -11.75
CA ASP A 203 10.26 -0.38 -11.02
C ASP A 203 9.32 -1.60 -10.95
N ALA A 204 9.59 -2.62 -11.75
CA ALA A 204 8.85 -3.89 -11.73
C ALA A 204 8.77 -4.52 -10.32
N GLY A 205 9.79 -4.28 -9.46
CA GLY A 205 9.79 -4.72 -8.08
C GLY A 205 8.70 -4.03 -7.23
N LYS A 206 8.38 -2.79 -7.54
CA LYS A 206 7.33 -2.04 -6.84
C LYS A 206 5.92 -2.49 -7.26
N HIS A 207 5.71 -2.78 -8.54
CA HIS A 207 4.45 -3.34 -9.03
C HIS A 207 4.17 -4.72 -8.40
N ARG A 208 5.20 -5.57 -8.27
CA ARG A 208 5.06 -6.85 -7.56
C ARG A 208 4.61 -6.67 -6.12
N LYS A 209 5.27 -5.77 -5.38
CA LYS A 209 4.89 -5.47 -3.99
C LYS A 209 3.51 -4.85 -3.87
N LEU A 210 3.16 -3.94 -4.78
CA LEU A 210 1.83 -3.35 -4.81
C LEU A 210 0.75 -4.41 -5.01
N PHE A 211 0.95 -5.31 -5.96
CA PHE A 211 0.02 -6.41 -6.23
C PHE A 211 -0.11 -7.36 -5.03
N GLU A 212 1.02 -7.80 -4.45
CA GLU A 212 1.06 -8.59 -3.22
C GLU A 212 0.24 -7.93 -2.10
N TRP A 213 0.50 -6.63 -1.85
CA TRP A 213 -0.16 -5.89 -0.78
C TRP A 213 -1.64 -5.69 -1.05
N ALA A 214 -2.02 -5.44 -2.30
CA ALA A 214 -3.41 -5.28 -2.71
C ALA A 214 -4.21 -6.58 -2.53
N VAL A 215 -3.67 -7.71 -2.97
CA VAL A 215 -4.29 -9.03 -2.77
C VAL A 215 -4.45 -9.34 -1.28
N ARG A 216 -3.41 -9.10 -0.48
CA ARG A 216 -3.45 -9.27 0.97
C ARG A 216 -4.49 -8.38 1.63
N GLY A 217 -4.51 -7.10 1.28
CA GLY A 217 -5.46 -6.12 1.78
C GLY A 217 -6.89 -6.48 1.42
N PHE A 218 -7.13 -6.87 0.17
CA PHE A 218 -8.44 -7.33 -0.28
C PHE A 218 -8.97 -8.48 0.60
N PHE A 219 -8.21 -9.56 0.78
CA PHE A 219 -8.66 -10.68 1.59
C PHE A 219 -8.84 -10.31 3.06
N ARG A 220 -8.00 -9.42 3.61
CA ARG A 220 -8.17 -8.93 4.98
C ARG A 220 -9.54 -8.30 5.19
N TYR A 221 -10.06 -7.56 4.20
CA TYR A 221 -11.38 -6.94 4.28
C TYR A 221 -12.51 -7.89 3.87
N ALA A 222 -12.37 -8.61 2.77
CA ALA A 222 -13.39 -9.53 2.27
C ALA A 222 -13.70 -10.66 3.26
N LEU A 223 -12.74 -11.03 4.10
CA LEU A 223 -12.83 -12.09 5.10
C LEU A 223 -12.95 -11.55 6.54
N SER A 224 -13.00 -10.24 6.74
CA SER A 224 -13.18 -9.62 8.05
C SER A 224 -14.48 -10.11 8.70
N GLY A 225 -14.41 -10.49 9.97
CA GLY A 225 -15.56 -11.01 10.72
C GLY A 225 -16.02 -12.42 10.33
N LYS A 226 -15.35 -13.10 9.39
CA LYS A 226 -15.74 -14.44 8.89
C LYS A 226 -14.86 -15.56 9.45
N GLY A 227 -14.15 -15.35 10.53
CA GLY A 227 -13.31 -16.35 11.18
C GLY A 227 -11.98 -16.65 10.46
N TRP A 228 -11.60 -15.82 9.47
CA TRP A 228 -10.34 -15.95 8.77
C TRP A 228 -9.28 -15.00 9.33
N SER A 229 -8.06 -15.48 9.50
CA SER A 229 -6.86 -14.67 9.64
C SER A 229 -6.19 -14.49 8.29
N VAL A 230 -5.68 -13.29 8.01
CA VAL A 230 -5.06 -12.93 6.72
C VAL A 230 -3.75 -12.19 6.96
N GLY A 231 -2.65 -12.73 6.44
CA GLY A 231 -1.36 -12.08 6.54
C GLY A 231 -0.23 -12.86 5.88
N PRO A 232 0.97 -12.30 5.83
CA PRO A 232 2.16 -13.07 5.47
C PRO A 232 2.52 -14.00 6.63
N ARG A 233 3.07 -15.17 6.33
CA ARG A 233 3.57 -16.11 7.33
C ARG A 233 5.06 -16.32 7.12
N ILE A 234 5.81 -16.29 8.20
CA ILE A 234 7.21 -16.72 8.22
C ILE A 234 7.21 -18.21 8.47
N LEU A 235 7.80 -18.97 7.56
CA LEU A 235 7.90 -20.41 7.65
C LEU A 235 9.35 -20.81 7.97
N HIS A 236 9.50 -21.81 8.80
CA HIS A 236 10.80 -22.35 9.18
C HIS A 236 11.02 -23.69 8.48
N TRP A 237 12.27 -23.93 8.09
CA TRP A 237 12.64 -25.25 7.59
C TRP A 237 12.51 -26.29 8.70
N PRO A 238 11.86 -27.43 8.44
CA PRO A 238 11.83 -28.52 9.38
C PRO A 238 13.26 -29.06 9.56
N SER A 239 13.79 -28.95 10.76
CA SER A 239 15.16 -29.32 11.05
C SER A 239 15.24 -30.03 12.41
N SER A 240 16.15 -30.97 12.57
CA SER A 240 16.43 -31.57 13.87
C SER A 240 17.06 -30.56 14.82
N ALA A 241 16.88 -30.72 16.13
CA ALA A 241 17.45 -29.82 17.14
C ALA A 241 19.00 -29.73 17.07
N LEU A 242 19.66 -30.66 16.39
CA LEU A 242 21.11 -30.71 16.21
C LEU A 242 21.60 -29.95 14.94
N SER A 243 20.67 -29.51 14.08
CA SER A 243 21.02 -28.91 12.80
C SER A 243 21.37 -27.43 12.95
N LYS A 244 22.46 -27.01 12.33
CA LYS A 244 22.81 -25.58 12.20
C LYS A 244 21.99 -24.97 11.05
N THR A 245 20.93 -24.23 11.38
CA THR A 245 20.01 -23.63 10.42
C THR A 245 20.36 -22.21 10.00
N GLY A 246 21.44 -21.62 10.53
CA GLY A 246 21.81 -20.22 10.31
C GLY A 246 22.11 -19.83 8.85
N TYR A 247 22.31 -20.83 7.98
CA TYR A 247 22.53 -20.61 6.53
C TYR A 247 21.27 -20.78 5.70
N LEU A 248 20.17 -21.26 6.29
CA LEU A 248 18.93 -21.49 5.55
C LEU A 248 18.19 -20.16 5.38
N PRO A 249 17.77 -19.82 4.16
CA PRO A 249 16.99 -18.63 3.93
C PRO A 249 15.62 -18.73 4.61
N VAL A 250 15.13 -17.63 5.12
CA VAL A 250 13.79 -17.56 5.67
C VAL A 250 12.76 -17.69 4.54
N MET A 251 11.80 -18.57 4.72
CA MET A 251 10.64 -18.68 3.84
C MET A 251 9.55 -17.72 4.32
N LYS A 252 9.01 -16.91 3.43
CA LYS A 252 7.93 -15.98 3.73
C LYS A 252 6.90 -16.02 2.63
N THR A 253 5.64 -16.30 3.00
CA THR A 253 4.52 -16.29 2.06
C THR A 253 4.09 -14.86 1.75
N ASP A 254 3.53 -14.62 0.57
CA ASP A 254 2.92 -13.34 0.23
C ASP A 254 1.62 -13.15 1.00
N VAL A 255 0.72 -14.12 0.93
CA VAL A 255 -0.56 -14.13 1.64
C VAL A 255 -0.86 -15.53 2.16
N THR A 256 -1.17 -15.65 3.43
CA THR A 256 -1.75 -16.86 4.01
C THR A 256 -3.13 -16.53 4.56
N LEU A 257 -4.12 -17.31 4.14
CA LEU A 257 -5.49 -17.26 4.65
C LEU A 257 -5.67 -18.49 5.53
N GLU A 258 -6.09 -18.30 6.77
CA GLU A 258 -6.28 -19.41 7.71
C GLU A 258 -7.61 -19.26 8.45
N ASN A 259 -8.38 -20.34 8.43
CA ASN A 259 -9.61 -20.46 9.21
C ASN A 259 -9.52 -21.76 10.05
N LEU A 260 -9.22 -21.61 11.33
CA LEU A 260 -9.04 -22.73 12.24
C LEU A 260 -10.34 -23.48 12.50
N THR A 261 -11.49 -22.78 12.48
CA THR A 261 -12.81 -23.42 12.66
C THR A 261 -13.15 -24.30 11.47
N ALA A 262 -12.86 -23.84 10.26
CA ALA A 262 -13.07 -24.60 9.03
C ALA A 262 -11.91 -25.57 8.72
N GLN A 263 -10.87 -25.63 9.58
CA GLN A 263 -9.66 -26.45 9.37
C GLN A 263 -9.03 -26.23 7.98
N ARG A 264 -8.98 -24.96 7.52
CA ARG A 264 -8.56 -24.64 6.16
C ARG A 264 -7.46 -23.59 6.16
N ARG A 265 -6.39 -23.85 5.42
CA ARG A 265 -5.29 -22.91 5.16
C ARG A 265 -5.03 -22.84 3.66
N ILE A 266 -4.95 -21.62 3.13
CA ILE A 266 -4.64 -21.34 1.74
C ILE A 266 -3.41 -20.43 1.70
N VAL A 267 -2.38 -20.85 0.97
CA VAL A 267 -1.17 -20.07 0.73
C VAL A 267 -1.25 -19.52 -0.69
N ILE A 268 -1.30 -18.19 -0.82
CA ILE A 268 -1.33 -17.51 -2.11
C ILE A 268 0.03 -16.87 -2.34
N GLU A 269 0.67 -17.25 -3.42
CA GLU A 269 1.90 -16.64 -3.93
C GLU A 269 1.55 -15.81 -5.16
N THR A 270 1.87 -14.53 -5.13
CA THR A 270 1.50 -13.58 -6.18
C THR A 270 2.64 -13.39 -7.18
N LYS A 271 2.31 -13.37 -8.46
CA LYS A 271 3.29 -13.17 -9.54
C LYS A 271 2.82 -12.08 -10.50
N PHE A 272 3.58 -11.01 -10.58
CA PHE A 272 3.29 -9.88 -11.48
C PHE A 272 3.84 -10.16 -12.88
N THR A 273 3.40 -11.26 -13.48
CA THR A 273 3.78 -11.76 -14.79
C THR A 273 2.74 -12.77 -15.29
N ASP A 274 2.79 -13.14 -16.57
CA ASP A 274 1.97 -14.22 -17.12
C ASP A 274 2.21 -15.56 -16.43
N ALA A 275 1.17 -16.38 -16.43
CA ALA A 275 1.20 -17.73 -15.87
C ALA A 275 2.10 -18.66 -16.69
N LEU A 276 1.99 -18.59 -18.00
CA LEU A 276 2.67 -19.50 -18.90
C LEU A 276 3.86 -18.83 -19.57
N VAL A 277 4.99 -19.52 -19.58
CA VAL A 277 6.20 -19.12 -20.27
C VAL A 277 6.52 -20.13 -21.36
N LEU A 278 6.97 -19.64 -22.52
CA LEU A 278 7.55 -20.51 -23.53
C LEU A 278 8.87 -21.06 -22.98
N GLY A 279 8.95 -22.38 -22.85
CA GLY A 279 10.17 -23.03 -22.37
C GLY A 279 11.36 -22.76 -23.32
N PRO A 280 12.60 -22.77 -22.82
CA PRO A 280 13.76 -22.77 -23.67
C PRO A 280 13.68 -24.00 -24.62
N ASP A 281 14.11 -23.80 -25.83
CA ASP A 281 13.98 -24.62 -27.04
C ASP A 281 14.44 -26.09 -26.90
N TYR A 282 13.78 -26.89 -26.08
CA TYR A 282 13.98 -28.35 -26.00
C TYR A 282 12.84 -29.13 -26.68
N GLY A 283 12.32 -28.63 -27.79
CA GLY A 283 11.39 -29.39 -28.65
C GLY A 283 9.94 -29.46 -28.17
N LYS A 284 9.58 -28.89 -27.00
CA LYS A 284 8.19 -28.71 -26.56
C LYS A 284 7.69 -27.33 -26.96
N LYS A 285 6.74 -27.31 -27.89
CA LYS A 285 6.09 -26.08 -28.37
C LYS A 285 5.00 -25.55 -27.42
N GLU A 286 4.68 -26.26 -26.35
CA GLU A 286 3.60 -25.89 -25.45
C GLU A 286 4.12 -25.02 -24.28
N PRO A 287 3.48 -23.90 -23.99
CA PRO A 287 3.85 -23.06 -22.87
C PRO A 287 3.59 -23.79 -21.54
N THR A 288 4.49 -23.61 -20.58
CA THR A 288 4.41 -24.25 -19.24
C THR A 288 4.54 -23.23 -18.14
N LEU A 289 4.11 -23.60 -16.92
CA LEU A 289 4.39 -22.84 -15.72
C LEU A 289 5.90 -22.76 -15.45
N SER A 290 6.37 -21.63 -14.94
CA SER A 290 7.76 -21.51 -14.47
C SER A 290 8.01 -22.48 -13.33
N SER A 291 8.99 -23.37 -13.49
CA SER A 291 9.36 -24.35 -12.46
C SER A 291 9.74 -23.70 -11.13
N GLY A 292 10.43 -22.54 -11.18
CA GLY A 292 10.81 -21.82 -9.97
C GLY A 292 9.61 -21.36 -9.12
N TYR A 293 8.52 -20.95 -9.76
CA TYR A 293 7.30 -20.54 -9.05
C TYR A 293 6.58 -21.73 -8.43
N LEU A 294 6.48 -22.83 -9.19
CA LEU A 294 5.90 -24.06 -8.69
C LEU A 294 6.71 -24.62 -7.50
N TYR A 295 8.03 -24.67 -7.61
CA TYR A 295 8.90 -25.14 -6.54
C TYR A 295 8.80 -24.28 -5.29
N GLN A 296 8.70 -22.95 -5.44
CA GLN A 296 8.52 -22.05 -4.32
C GLN A 296 7.23 -22.35 -3.55
N LEU A 297 6.09 -22.40 -4.26
CA LEU A 297 4.80 -22.71 -3.63
C LEU A 297 4.79 -24.10 -3.02
N TYR A 298 5.27 -25.11 -3.75
CA TYR A 298 5.37 -26.48 -3.25
C TYR A 298 6.24 -26.55 -1.98
N THR A 299 7.39 -25.86 -1.96
CA THR A 299 8.26 -25.83 -0.79
C THR A 299 7.55 -25.24 0.43
N TYR A 300 6.73 -24.21 0.25
CA TYR A 300 5.95 -23.61 1.35
C TYR A 300 4.97 -24.61 1.96
N LEU A 301 4.31 -25.42 1.15
CA LEU A 301 3.35 -26.41 1.62
C LEU A 301 4.06 -27.62 2.21
N ALA A 302 4.92 -28.25 1.44
CA ALA A 302 5.59 -29.49 1.82
C ALA A 302 6.50 -29.36 3.06
N SER A 303 7.17 -28.19 3.23
CA SER A 303 8.01 -27.97 4.41
C SER A 303 7.23 -27.88 5.71
N GLN A 304 5.93 -27.60 5.67
CA GLN A 304 5.09 -27.50 6.86
C GLN A 304 4.26 -28.77 7.11
N SER A 305 4.23 -29.68 6.15
CA SER A 305 3.48 -30.93 6.27
C SER A 305 4.15 -31.87 7.26
N HIS A 306 3.35 -32.66 7.94
CA HIS A 306 3.80 -33.67 8.93
C HIS A 306 4.61 -33.11 10.11
N GLN A 307 4.39 -31.81 10.43
CA GLN A 307 4.99 -31.12 11.57
C GLN A 307 4.04 -31.07 12.78
N GLY A 308 2.96 -31.85 12.79
CA GLY A 308 1.97 -31.90 13.87
C GLY A 308 0.88 -30.80 13.78
N ASP A 309 0.75 -30.18 12.64
CA ASP A 309 -0.34 -29.21 12.33
C ASP A 309 -1.24 -29.77 11.22
N PRO A 310 -2.41 -30.37 11.56
CA PRO A 310 -3.31 -30.96 10.56
C PRO A 310 -3.80 -29.99 9.49
N VAL A 311 -3.87 -28.69 9.83
CA VAL A 311 -4.27 -27.65 8.87
C VAL A 311 -3.16 -27.40 7.86
N ALA A 312 -1.90 -27.57 8.25
CA ALA A 312 -0.76 -27.50 7.34
C ALA A 312 -0.69 -28.72 6.41
N ASP A 313 -1.04 -29.91 6.93
CA ASP A 313 -1.01 -31.15 6.15
C ASP A 313 -1.97 -31.13 4.96
N GLN A 314 -3.06 -30.36 5.07
CA GLN A 314 -4.08 -30.19 4.03
C GLN A 314 -4.08 -28.79 3.40
N ALA A 315 -3.02 -28.01 3.63
CA ALA A 315 -2.95 -26.66 3.12
C ALA A 315 -3.01 -26.61 1.58
N GLU A 316 -3.80 -25.67 1.08
CA GLU A 316 -3.96 -25.42 -0.35
C GLU A 316 -2.96 -24.36 -0.81
N GLY A 317 -2.47 -24.49 -2.04
CA GLY A 317 -1.56 -23.54 -2.67
C GLY A 317 -2.18 -22.84 -3.87
N ILE A 318 -1.95 -21.54 -4.01
CA ILE A 318 -2.41 -20.79 -5.19
C ILE A 318 -1.25 -19.96 -5.75
N LEU A 319 -0.96 -20.13 -7.04
CA LEU A 319 -0.17 -19.16 -7.81
C LEU A 319 -1.13 -18.20 -8.49
N LEU A 320 -1.11 -16.94 -8.08
CA LEU A 320 -1.95 -15.89 -8.62
C LEU A 320 -1.12 -14.97 -9.51
N PHE A 321 -1.33 -15.07 -10.81
CA PHE A 321 -0.64 -14.32 -11.85
C PHE A 321 -1.42 -13.08 -12.28
N VAL A 322 -0.74 -12.12 -12.86
CA VAL A 322 -1.37 -11.04 -13.62
C VAL A 322 -1.42 -11.46 -15.09
N GLN A 323 -2.59 -11.31 -15.71
CA GLN A 323 -2.73 -11.49 -17.15
C GLN A 323 -2.09 -10.30 -17.86
N THR A 324 -1.17 -10.57 -18.79
CA THR A 324 -0.57 -9.52 -19.61
C THR A 324 -1.39 -9.27 -20.88
N SER A 325 -1.12 -8.15 -21.56
CA SER A 325 -1.86 -7.79 -22.78
C SER A 325 -1.70 -8.88 -23.86
N GLY A 326 -2.84 -9.44 -24.28
CA GLY A 326 -2.88 -10.48 -25.32
C GLY A 326 -2.78 -11.92 -24.81
N SER A 327 -2.57 -12.15 -23.51
CA SER A 327 -2.64 -13.49 -22.94
C SER A 327 -4.10 -13.92 -22.71
N GLN A 328 -4.33 -15.23 -22.69
CA GLN A 328 -5.66 -15.79 -22.39
C GLN A 328 -5.85 -15.95 -20.87
N PRO A 329 -7.10 -15.84 -20.39
CA PRO A 329 -7.39 -16.19 -18.99
C PRO A 329 -6.93 -17.60 -18.69
N PHE A 330 -6.22 -17.76 -17.58
CA PHE A 330 -5.66 -19.03 -17.16
C PHE A 330 -6.26 -19.48 -15.84
N THR A 331 -6.72 -20.71 -15.76
CA THR A 331 -7.14 -21.38 -14.54
C THR A 331 -6.94 -22.87 -14.71
N GLU A 332 -6.07 -23.40 -13.88
CA GLU A 332 -5.79 -24.84 -13.81
C GLU A 332 -5.69 -25.26 -12.36
N GLU A 333 -6.01 -26.50 -12.10
CA GLU A 333 -5.95 -27.10 -10.77
C GLU A 333 -5.31 -28.48 -10.85
N THR A 334 -4.50 -28.79 -9.86
CA THR A 334 -3.89 -30.11 -9.71
C THR A 334 -3.74 -30.44 -8.23
N GLU A 335 -3.50 -31.71 -7.94
CA GLU A 335 -3.11 -32.17 -6.62
C GLU A 335 -1.69 -32.73 -6.65
N ILE A 336 -0.83 -32.23 -5.78
CA ILE A 336 0.56 -32.71 -5.65
C ILE A 336 0.80 -33.09 -4.20
N GLN A 337 1.06 -34.37 -3.97
CA GLN A 337 1.34 -34.94 -2.65
C GLN A 337 0.29 -34.57 -1.56
N GLY A 338 -0.99 -34.63 -1.93
CA GLY A 338 -2.10 -34.33 -1.03
C GLY A 338 -2.43 -32.82 -0.90
N HIS A 339 -1.62 -31.96 -1.49
CA HIS A 339 -1.92 -30.52 -1.52
C HIS A 339 -2.63 -30.14 -2.82
N ARG A 340 -3.81 -29.54 -2.69
CA ARG A 340 -4.48 -28.90 -3.82
C ARG A 340 -3.68 -27.68 -4.25
N MET A 341 -3.36 -27.58 -5.52
CA MET A 341 -2.68 -26.42 -6.11
C MET A 341 -3.51 -25.84 -7.24
N GLN A 342 -3.80 -24.56 -7.13
CA GLN A 342 -4.52 -23.82 -8.16
C GLN A 342 -3.61 -22.77 -8.80
N PHE A 343 -3.67 -22.66 -10.11
CA PHE A 343 -2.92 -21.71 -10.92
C PHE A 343 -3.92 -20.83 -11.66
N MET A 344 -3.90 -19.52 -11.40
CA MET A 344 -4.88 -18.65 -12.01
C MET A 344 -4.31 -17.28 -12.35
N SER A 345 -4.82 -16.67 -13.40
CA SER A 345 -4.48 -15.30 -13.77
C SER A 345 -5.65 -14.34 -13.51
N VAL A 346 -5.33 -13.08 -13.25
CA VAL A 346 -6.28 -11.98 -13.13
C VAL A 346 -5.96 -10.91 -14.16
N ASP A 347 -6.96 -10.49 -14.92
CA ASP A 347 -6.84 -9.35 -15.83
C ASP A 347 -6.99 -8.04 -15.05
N LEU A 348 -5.90 -7.32 -14.88
CA LEU A 348 -5.92 -5.99 -14.27
C LEU A 348 -6.48 -4.91 -15.21
N GLY A 349 -6.76 -5.23 -16.48
CA GLY A 349 -7.49 -4.38 -17.42
C GLY A 349 -9.01 -4.44 -17.23
N ALA A 350 -9.50 -5.47 -16.54
CA ALA A 350 -10.91 -5.68 -16.23
C ALA A 350 -11.46 -4.64 -15.24
N THR A 351 -12.76 -4.67 -15.02
CA THR A 351 -13.38 -3.79 -14.01
C THR A 351 -13.00 -4.21 -12.59
N PRO A 352 -12.99 -3.29 -11.61
CA PRO A 352 -12.75 -3.63 -10.22
C PRO A 352 -13.66 -4.74 -9.67
N ALA A 353 -14.91 -4.80 -10.13
CA ALA A 353 -15.86 -5.86 -9.74
C ALA A 353 -15.42 -7.24 -10.26
N GLU A 354 -14.98 -7.32 -11.51
CA GLU A 354 -14.45 -8.55 -12.11
C GLU A 354 -13.16 -8.99 -11.41
N ILE A 355 -12.26 -8.05 -11.11
CA ILE A 355 -11.03 -8.35 -10.35
C ILE A 355 -11.38 -8.92 -8.96
N ARG A 356 -12.31 -8.30 -8.23
CA ARG A 356 -12.76 -8.82 -6.92
C ARG A 356 -13.35 -10.22 -7.04
N THR A 357 -14.23 -10.44 -8.03
CA THR A 357 -14.83 -11.75 -8.28
C THR A 357 -13.75 -12.79 -8.56
N ARG A 358 -12.76 -12.43 -9.37
CA ARG A 358 -11.65 -13.31 -9.71
C ARG A 358 -10.81 -13.68 -8.48
N TRP A 359 -10.50 -12.72 -7.62
CA TRP A 359 -9.79 -12.98 -6.38
C TRP A 359 -10.57 -13.85 -5.41
N LEU A 360 -11.90 -13.67 -5.34
CA LEU A 360 -12.74 -14.53 -4.49
C LEU A 360 -12.77 -15.99 -4.93
N GLN A 361 -12.48 -16.29 -6.20
CA GLN A 361 -12.36 -17.66 -6.68
C GLN A 361 -11.21 -18.44 -5.99
N CYS A 362 -10.22 -17.74 -5.43
CA CYS A 362 -9.21 -18.37 -4.56
C CYS A 362 -9.81 -19.08 -3.34
N LEU A 363 -11.03 -18.74 -2.94
CA LEU A 363 -11.71 -19.34 -1.79
C LEU A 363 -12.61 -20.52 -2.17
N THR A 364 -12.79 -20.80 -3.47
CA THR A 364 -13.67 -21.86 -3.94
C THR A 364 -13.21 -23.20 -3.33
N PRO A 365 -14.07 -23.91 -2.59
CA PRO A 365 -13.72 -25.21 -2.04
C PRO A 365 -13.45 -26.19 -3.17
N LYS A 366 -12.68 -27.24 -2.87
CA LYS A 366 -12.63 -28.42 -3.74
C LYS A 366 -14.06 -28.95 -3.84
N ASP A 367 -14.63 -29.03 -5.04
CA ASP A 367 -15.93 -29.66 -5.21
C ASP A 367 -15.85 -31.09 -4.65
N ALA A 368 -16.62 -31.34 -3.62
CA ALA A 368 -16.81 -32.68 -3.12
C ALA A 368 -17.74 -33.41 -4.13
N GLY A 369 -17.14 -33.89 -5.21
CA GLY A 369 -17.94 -34.70 -6.12
C GLY A 369 -17.65 -34.53 -7.59
N SER A 370 -16.66 -35.20 -8.08
CA SER A 370 -16.77 -36.05 -9.28
C SER A 370 -15.95 -37.30 -9.02
N ALA A 371 -16.49 -38.13 -8.12
CA ALA A 371 -16.21 -39.56 -8.16
C ALA A 371 -17.14 -40.11 -9.26
N GLU A 372 -16.65 -40.24 -10.46
CA GLU A 372 -17.07 -41.20 -11.46
C GLU A 372 -15.84 -41.98 -11.91
#